data_43f4e85cdc7dc73b4d6ba2d7aa7d9abb
#
_entry.id   43f4e85cdc7dc73b4d6ba2d7aa7d9abb
#
_cell.length_a   1.000
_cell.length_b   1.000
_cell.length_c   1.000
_cell.angle_alpha   90.00
_cell.angle_beta   90.00
_cell.angle_gamma   90.00
#
_symmetry.space_group_name_H-M   'P 1'
#
loop_
_entity.id
_entity.type
_entity.pdbx_description
1 polymer ?
#
loop_
_entity_poly.entity_id
_entity_poly.type
_entity_poly.pdbx_seq_one_letter_code
_entity_poly.pdbx_strand_id
1 'polypeptide(L)'
;RVEFAVADRCLSNCGTKNATTWPDTPWELECTANSTQCLNGSPTFWGAKRLSVVTTKVWRATTSSYQNVDSWTLRHTFPDPGDTTRAGLWLAGITHRGLNGTAVALPEVTLDGVQLHNRVDASGADWAQSMNWWRLNKIVNETGGETFVTYSGRECVRNSTMPADADNNRLRCFPVQWTPQGYTEPITDWFHKYVVAEVQQIDHRGGAPAQVTRYQYR
;
A
#
# COMPACT_ATOMS: atom_id res chain seq x y z
N ARG A 1 2.11 4.24 -28.28
CA ARG A 1 2.73 3.18 -27.44
C ARG A 1 2.83 3.67 -26.00
N VAL A 2 2.63 2.77 -25.03
CA VAL A 2 2.90 3.02 -23.62
C VAL A 2 4.00 2.05 -23.19
N GLU A 3 4.96 2.54 -22.42
CA GLU A 3 6.04 1.75 -21.84
C GLU A 3 5.99 1.83 -20.32
N PHE A 4 6.21 0.69 -19.67
CA PHE A 4 6.27 0.54 -18.23
C PHE A 4 7.69 0.18 -17.83
N ALA A 5 8.38 1.09 -17.16
CA ALA A 5 9.69 0.83 -16.59
C ALA A 5 9.53 0.25 -15.18
N VAL A 6 10.29 -0.80 -14.89
CA VAL A 6 10.33 -1.43 -13.58
C VAL A 6 11.70 -1.22 -12.92
N ALA A 7 11.70 -1.11 -11.62
CA ALA A 7 12.90 -1.05 -10.79
C ALA A 7 12.82 -2.14 -9.71
N ASP A 8 13.92 -2.36 -9.01
CA ASP A 8 13.92 -3.24 -7.85
C ASP A 8 12.97 -2.70 -6.78
N ARG A 9 12.32 -3.59 -6.04
CA ARG A 9 11.38 -3.23 -4.99
C ARG A 9 12.07 -2.56 -3.79
N CYS A 10 13.34 -2.82 -3.56
CA CYS A 10 14.19 -2.02 -2.68
C CYS A 10 14.37 -0.58 -3.22
N LEU A 11 14.69 0.39 -2.35
CA LEU A 11 14.92 1.80 -2.71
C LEU A 11 16.41 2.17 -2.71
N SER A 12 17.24 1.42 -2.01
CA SER A 12 18.69 1.60 -1.93
C SER A 12 19.39 0.29 -1.55
N ASN A 13 20.67 0.17 -1.89
CA ASN A 13 21.51 -0.99 -1.55
C ASN A 13 20.90 -2.35 -1.93
N CYS A 14 20.30 -2.42 -3.10
CA CYS A 14 19.54 -3.58 -3.59
C CYS A 14 20.38 -4.86 -3.75
N GLY A 15 21.71 -4.76 -3.78
CA GLY A 15 22.60 -5.92 -3.79
C GLY A 15 22.57 -6.74 -2.49
N THR A 16 22.13 -6.16 -1.39
CA THR A 16 22.06 -6.82 -0.09
C THR A 16 20.60 -7.24 0.17
N LYS A 17 20.33 -8.54 0.17
CA LYS A 17 19.00 -9.12 0.37
C LYS A 17 18.72 -9.36 1.87
N ASN A 18 18.18 -8.36 2.56
CA ASN A 18 17.77 -8.48 3.97
C ASN A 18 16.56 -7.59 4.28
N ALA A 19 16.01 -7.69 5.47
CA ALA A 19 14.81 -6.96 5.89
C ALA A 19 15.01 -5.43 5.94
N THR A 20 16.24 -4.92 6.04
CA THR A 20 16.51 -3.48 6.05
C THR A 20 16.48 -2.89 4.66
N THR A 21 17.07 -3.58 3.67
CA THR A 21 17.16 -3.10 2.29
C THR A 21 15.93 -3.49 1.46
N TRP A 22 15.26 -4.59 1.84
CA TRP A 22 14.05 -5.11 1.21
C TRP A 22 12.94 -5.31 2.27
N PRO A 23 12.36 -4.24 2.82
CA PRO A 23 11.47 -4.35 3.99
C PRO A 23 10.26 -5.26 3.77
N ASP A 24 9.67 -5.27 2.58
CA ASP A 24 8.48 -6.05 2.26
C ASP A 24 8.74 -7.27 1.35
N THR A 25 10.00 -7.64 1.19
CA THR A 25 10.38 -8.81 0.38
C THR A 25 11.07 -9.83 1.28
N PRO A 26 10.44 -10.97 1.59
CA PRO A 26 10.93 -11.94 2.58
C PRO A 26 12.02 -12.84 2.00
N TRP A 27 13.19 -12.29 1.67
CA TRP A 27 14.31 -13.04 1.11
C TRP A 27 14.81 -14.17 2.00
N GLU A 28 14.59 -14.10 3.32
CA GLU A 28 14.90 -15.18 4.26
C GLU A 28 14.07 -16.45 4.03
N LEU A 29 12.94 -16.33 3.30
CA LEU A 29 12.11 -17.47 2.90
C LEU A 29 12.49 -18.02 1.51
N GLU A 30 13.51 -17.45 0.85
CA GLU A 30 13.99 -17.94 -0.44
C GLU A 30 14.65 -19.31 -0.28
N CYS A 31 14.11 -20.31 -0.97
CA CYS A 31 14.79 -21.59 -1.14
C CYS A 31 15.58 -21.57 -2.44
N THR A 32 16.88 -21.80 -2.38
CA THR A 32 17.72 -21.89 -3.58
C THR A 32 17.31 -23.10 -4.44
N ALA A 33 17.36 -22.94 -5.75
CA ALA A 33 17.11 -24.04 -6.66
C ALA A 33 18.03 -25.23 -6.33
N ASN A 34 17.47 -26.43 -6.27
CA ASN A 34 18.14 -27.67 -5.87
C ASN A 34 18.55 -27.77 -4.39
N SER A 35 18.07 -26.91 -3.51
CA SER A 35 18.25 -27.11 -2.07
C SER A 35 17.53 -28.39 -1.63
N THR A 36 18.24 -29.28 -0.96
CA THR A 36 17.66 -30.50 -0.38
C THR A 36 16.94 -30.24 0.95
N GLN A 37 17.08 -29.03 1.48
CA GLN A 37 16.48 -28.61 2.74
C GLN A 37 15.88 -27.22 2.58
N CYS A 38 14.58 -27.14 2.29
CA CYS A 38 13.79 -25.94 2.43
C CYS A 38 12.86 -26.11 3.64
N LEU A 39 13.17 -25.39 4.72
CA LEU A 39 12.44 -25.51 5.99
C LEU A 39 11.16 -24.64 6.05
N ASN A 40 10.81 -23.97 4.93
CA ASN A 40 9.60 -23.19 4.85
C ASN A 40 8.39 -24.11 4.74
N GLY A 41 7.53 -24.10 5.73
CA GLY A 41 6.37 -25.01 5.85
C GLY A 41 5.27 -24.79 4.83
N SER A 42 5.29 -23.67 4.08
CA SER A 42 4.33 -23.37 3.02
C SER A 42 4.98 -22.56 1.90
N PRO A 43 4.51 -22.70 0.64
CA PRO A 43 4.97 -21.88 -0.47
C PRO A 43 4.70 -20.40 -0.20
N THR A 44 5.72 -19.57 -0.38
CA THR A 44 5.62 -18.11 -0.27
C THR A 44 5.98 -17.48 -1.61
N PHE A 45 5.11 -16.60 -2.11
CA PHE A 45 5.30 -15.90 -3.39
C PHE A 45 5.42 -14.41 -3.14
N TRP A 46 6.42 -13.77 -3.75
CA TRP A 46 6.58 -12.31 -3.65
C TRP A 46 7.11 -11.71 -4.95
N GLY A 47 6.86 -10.41 -5.14
CA GLY A 47 7.43 -9.64 -6.23
C GLY A 47 8.67 -8.87 -5.78
N ALA A 48 9.76 -8.98 -6.53
CA ALA A 48 11.00 -8.25 -6.28
C ALA A 48 11.11 -6.95 -7.10
N LYS A 49 10.07 -6.60 -7.85
CA LYS A 49 10.04 -5.42 -8.73
C LYS A 49 8.88 -4.49 -8.36
N ARG A 50 9.03 -3.22 -8.70
CA ARG A 50 8.01 -2.17 -8.62
C ARG A 50 7.94 -1.42 -9.94
N LEU A 51 6.78 -0.90 -10.28
CA LEU A 51 6.63 0.07 -11.37
C LEU A 51 7.33 1.37 -10.95
N SER A 52 8.20 1.90 -11.79
CA SER A 52 8.96 3.12 -11.49
C SER A 52 8.58 4.29 -12.38
N VAL A 53 8.35 4.04 -13.67
CA VAL A 53 7.98 5.08 -14.63
C VAL A 53 7.00 4.51 -15.65
N VAL A 54 6.00 5.32 -16.02
CA VAL A 54 5.15 5.10 -17.19
C VAL A 54 5.49 6.15 -18.23
N THR A 55 5.69 5.76 -19.49
CA THR A 55 6.01 6.70 -20.58
C THR A 55 5.06 6.47 -21.76
N THR A 56 4.43 7.54 -22.23
CA THR A 56 3.68 7.53 -23.49
C THR A 56 4.57 7.96 -24.65
N LYS A 57 4.36 7.34 -25.80
CA LYS A 57 5.16 7.60 -27.02
C LYS A 57 4.27 7.69 -28.26
N VAL A 58 4.67 8.56 -29.19
CA VAL A 58 4.06 8.69 -30.52
C VAL A 58 5.07 8.26 -31.59
N TRP A 59 4.59 7.60 -32.62
CA TRP A 59 5.40 7.31 -33.78
C TRP A 59 5.61 8.58 -34.62
N ARG A 60 6.86 8.91 -34.96
CA ARG A 60 7.20 9.98 -35.87
C ARG A 60 7.76 9.43 -37.18
N ALA A 61 7.06 9.62 -38.28
CA ALA A 61 7.48 9.14 -39.58
C ALA A 61 8.79 9.78 -40.06
N THR A 62 9.01 11.05 -39.71
CA THR A 62 10.22 11.81 -40.09
C THR A 62 11.50 11.23 -39.48
N THR A 63 11.43 10.61 -38.33
CA THR A 63 12.58 9.95 -37.63
C THR A 63 12.50 8.45 -37.65
N SER A 64 11.40 7.89 -38.20
CA SER A 64 11.10 6.44 -38.18
C SER A 64 11.29 5.82 -36.78
N SER A 65 10.85 6.52 -35.74
CA SER A 65 11.03 6.11 -34.35
C SER A 65 9.92 6.61 -33.42
N TYR A 66 9.78 5.94 -32.29
CA TYR A 66 8.89 6.38 -31.22
C TYR A 66 9.55 7.50 -30.41
N GLN A 67 8.88 8.64 -30.29
CA GLN A 67 9.30 9.78 -29.48
C GLN A 67 8.46 9.83 -28.20
N ASN A 68 9.10 10.15 -27.08
CA ASN A 68 8.42 10.31 -25.79
C ASN A 68 7.50 11.55 -25.85
N VAL A 69 6.30 11.43 -25.27
CA VAL A 69 5.32 12.51 -25.16
C VAL A 69 5.19 12.95 -23.71
N ASP A 70 4.86 12.01 -22.85
CA ASP A 70 4.72 12.22 -21.41
C ASP A 70 5.38 11.11 -20.61
N SER A 71 5.73 11.41 -19.36
CA SER A 71 6.16 10.41 -18.39
C SER A 71 5.58 10.69 -17.02
N TRP A 72 5.30 9.63 -16.27
CA TRP A 72 4.89 9.65 -14.87
C TRP A 72 5.93 8.87 -14.07
N THR A 73 6.67 9.59 -13.22
CA THR A 73 7.63 8.98 -12.29
C THR A 73 6.95 8.70 -10.96
N LEU A 74 7.06 7.47 -10.48
CA LEU A 74 6.43 7.01 -9.25
C LEU A 74 7.46 7.02 -8.13
N ARG A 75 7.26 7.85 -7.12
CA ARG A 75 8.08 7.92 -5.92
C ARG A 75 7.50 6.99 -4.84
N HIS A 76 8.35 6.10 -4.35
CA HIS A 76 7.97 5.14 -3.31
C HIS A 76 8.75 5.37 -2.03
N THR A 77 8.16 4.92 -0.93
CA THR A 77 8.77 4.88 0.41
C THR A 77 8.39 3.58 1.11
N PHE A 78 9.03 3.33 2.25
CA PHE A 78 8.66 2.29 3.20
C PHE A 78 8.35 2.96 4.54
N PRO A 79 7.12 3.47 4.76
CA PRO A 79 6.77 4.12 6.01
C PRO A 79 6.71 3.10 7.16
N ASP A 80 7.29 3.48 8.30
CA ASP A 80 7.30 2.64 9.51
C ASP A 80 5.86 2.36 9.97
N PRO A 81 5.45 1.10 10.16
CA PRO A 81 4.15 0.75 10.73
C PRO A 81 4.03 1.06 12.24
N GLY A 82 5.13 1.31 12.94
CA GLY A 82 5.14 1.70 14.35
C GLY A 82 4.79 0.56 15.34
N ASP A 83 4.77 -0.69 14.89
CA ASP A 83 4.45 -1.86 15.71
C ASP A 83 5.45 -2.99 15.55
N THR A 84 6.66 -2.69 15.09
CA THR A 84 7.76 -3.61 14.81
C THR A 84 7.51 -4.62 13.68
N THR A 85 6.36 -4.59 13.01
CA THR A 85 6.15 -5.33 11.77
C THR A 85 6.92 -4.68 10.61
N ARG A 86 7.07 -5.41 9.51
CA ARG A 86 7.79 -4.89 8.34
C ARG A 86 6.98 -3.81 7.62
N ALA A 87 7.68 -2.78 7.18
CA ALA A 87 7.09 -1.74 6.34
C ALA A 87 6.74 -2.29 4.95
N GLY A 88 5.58 -1.92 4.43
CA GLY A 88 5.19 -2.21 3.05
C GLY A 88 5.55 -1.08 2.09
N LEU A 89 5.75 -1.41 0.81
CA LEU A 89 5.98 -0.41 -0.22
C LEU A 89 4.76 0.52 -0.36
N TRP A 90 5.02 1.82 -0.21
CA TRP A 90 4.03 2.89 -0.32
C TRP A 90 4.31 3.75 -1.54
N LEU A 91 3.31 4.01 -2.38
CA LEU A 91 3.39 5.03 -3.42
C LEU A 91 3.15 6.39 -2.77
N ALA A 92 4.21 7.17 -2.61
CA ALA A 92 4.18 8.45 -1.89
C ALA A 92 4.00 9.65 -2.83
N GLY A 93 4.26 9.49 -4.13
CA GLY A 93 4.07 10.57 -5.08
C GLY A 93 4.17 10.15 -6.53
N ILE A 94 3.60 10.99 -7.40
CA ILE A 94 3.63 10.83 -8.86
C ILE A 94 3.98 12.18 -9.48
N THR A 95 5.08 12.23 -10.25
CA THR A 95 5.47 13.43 -10.99
C THR A 95 5.19 13.24 -12.49
N HIS A 96 4.32 14.05 -13.04
CA HIS A 96 4.05 14.12 -14.48
C HIS A 96 5.02 15.07 -15.17
N ARG A 97 5.59 14.64 -16.29
CA ARG A 97 6.44 15.44 -17.16
C ARG A 97 5.97 15.37 -18.60
N GLY A 98 5.74 16.53 -19.22
CA GLY A 98 5.66 16.66 -20.67
C GLY A 98 7.06 16.61 -21.27
N LEU A 99 7.25 15.82 -22.34
CA LEU A 99 8.55 15.55 -22.97
C LEU A 99 8.61 16.01 -24.43
N ASN A 100 7.55 16.61 -24.95
CA ASN A 100 7.51 17.13 -26.32
C ASN A 100 8.03 18.57 -26.34
N GLY A 101 9.23 18.78 -26.90
CA GLY A 101 9.98 20.04 -26.83
C GLY A 101 10.82 20.17 -25.56
N THR A 102 10.82 21.36 -24.94
CA THR A 102 11.46 21.53 -23.62
C THR A 102 10.66 20.81 -22.56
N ALA A 103 11.31 19.90 -21.84
CA ALA A 103 10.64 19.12 -20.81
C ALA A 103 10.13 20.02 -19.67
N VAL A 104 8.85 19.86 -19.32
CA VAL A 104 8.18 20.60 -18.23
C VAL A 104 7.63 19.59 -17.23
N ALA A 105 7.97 19.75 -15.96
CA ALA A 105 7.41 18.96 -14.89
C ALA A 105 6.28 19.73 -14.19
N LEU A 106 5.16 19.04 -13.93
CA LEU A 106 4.13 19.55 -13.01
C LEU A 106 4.56 19.32 -11.56
N PRO A 107 3.98 20.06 -10.61
CA PRO A 107 4.11 19.73 -9.20
C PRO A 107 3.74 18.27 -8.93
N GLU A 108 4.40 17.65 -7.96
CA GLU A 108 4.14 16.26 -7.63
C GLU A 108 2.74 16.08 -7.02
N VAL A 109 2.00 15.11 -7.51
CA VAL A 109 0.85 14.56 -6.77
C VAL A 109 1.38 13.80 -5.57
N THR A 110 0.98 14.17 -4.35
CA THR A 110 1.38 13.46 -3.12
C THR A 110 0.26 12.58 -2.58
N LEU A 111 0.65 11.45 -2.00
CA LEU A 111 -0.27 10.48 -1.42
C LEU A 111 0.13 10.22 0.03
N ASP A 112 -0.66 10.76 0.95
CA ASP A 112 -0.47 10.56 2.39
C ASP A 112 -1.38 9.46 2.92
N GLY A 113 -1.00 8.84 4.02
CA GLY A 113 -1.72 7.73 4.61
C GLY A 113 -1.99 7.90 6.10
N VAL A 114 -2.93 7.11 6.58
CA VAL A 114 -3.22 6.90 7.99
C VAL A 114 -2.95 5.45 8.37
N GLN A 115 -2.34 5.25 9.53
CA GLN A 115 -2.14 3.92 10.07
C GLN A 115 -3.41 3.42 10.78
N LEU A 116 -3.86 2.23 10.42
CA LEU A 116 -4.97 1.56 11.09
C LEU A 116 -4.53 0.15 11.49
N HIS A 117 -4.93 -0.28 12.69
CA HIS A 117 -4.67 -1.62 13.19
C HIS A 117 -5.43 -2.65 12.37
N ASN A 118 -4.78 -3.68 11.88
CA ASN A 118 -5.47 -4.77 11.21
C ASN A 118 -6.07 -5.77 12.21
N ARG A 119 -5.34 -6.13 13.27
CA ARG A 119 -5.84 -7.06 14.28
C ARG A 119 -6.81 -6.37 15.25
N VAL A 120 -7.85 -7.10 15.63
CA VAL A 120 -8.84 -6.65 16.63
C VAL A 120 -8.22 -6.56 18.01
N ASP A 121 -7.32 -7.45 18.34
CA ASP A 121 -6.58 -7.44 19.59
C ASP A 121 -5.21 -6.76 19.40
N ALA A 122 -5.20 -5.46 19.52
CA ALA A 122 -3.98 -4.66 19.44
C ALA A 122 -3.36 -4.35 20.80
N SER A 123 -3.81 -5.03 21.85
CA SER A 123 -3.37 -4.75 23.24
C SER A 123 -2.05 -5.39 23.62
N GLY A 124 -1.48 -6.25 22.78
CA GLY A 124 -0.28 -7.02 23.08
C GLY A 124 -0.48 -8.11 24.16
N ALA A 125 -1.73 -8.37 24.57
CA ALA A 125 -2.04 -9.38 25.59
C ALA A 125 -1.65 -10.81 25.17
N ASP A 126 -1.55 -11.04 23.87
CA ASP A 126 -1.14 -12.31 23.26
C ASP A 126 0.24 -12.23 22.59
N TRP A 127 1.00 -11.17 22.84
CA TRP A 127 2.35 -10.91 22.30
C TRP A 127 2.40 -10.78 20.75
N ALA A 128 1.26 -10.86 20.07
CA ALA A 128 1.21 -10.67 18.63
C ALA A 128 1.00 -9.19 18.28
N GLN A 129 1.62 -8.75 17.18
CA GLN A 129 1.62 -7.36 16.74
C GLN A 129 0.24 -6.90 16.30
N SER A 130 -0.03 -5.60 16.39
CA SER A 130 -1.27 -4.97 15.91
C SER A 130 -1.46 -5.09 14.40
N MET A 131 -0.37 -5.36 13.67
CA MET A 131 -0.32 -5.37 12.22
C MET A 131 -0.87 -4.07 11.64
N ASN A 132 -0.25 -2.96 12.04
CA ASN A 132 -0.60 -1.66 11.50
C ASN A 132 -0.32 -1.61 10.02
N TRP A 133 -1.24 -1.02 9.28
CA TRP A 133 -1.07 -0.83 7.85
C TRP A 133 -1.47 0.57 7.43
N TRP A 134 -0.68 1.16 6.54
CA TRP A 134 -0.97 2.45 5.95
C TRP A 134 -2.11 2.35 4.95
N ARG A 135 -3.09 3.24 5.04
CA ARG A 135 -4.20 3.40 4.11
C ARG A 135 -4.24 4.83 3.63
N LEU A 136 -4.50 5.02 2.34
CA LEU A 136 -4.57 6.34 1.74
C LEU A 136 -5.66 7.18 2.41
N ASN A 137 -5.28 8.35 2.94
CA ASN A 137 -6.24 9.28 3.54
C ASN A 137 -6.19 10.69 2.95
N LYS A 138 -5.14 11.04 2.19
CA LYS A 138 -5.03 12.35 1.56
C LYS A 138 -4.30 12.24 0.23
N ILE A 139 -4.81 12.94 -0.78
CA ILE A 139 -4.16 13.17 -2.07
C ILE A 139 -4.09 14.68 -2.29
N VAL A 140 -2.91 15.20 -2.63
CA VAL A 140 -2.75 16.58 -3.11
C VAL A 140 -2.43 16.50 -4.59
N ASN A 141 -3.23 17.13 -5.44
CA ASN A 141 -3.02 17.12 -6.88
C ASN A 141 -2.02 18.21 -7.32
N GLU A 142 -1.67 18.24 -8.61
CA GLU A 142 -0.68 19.16 -9.18
C GLU A 142 -1.06 20.64 -9.05
N THR A 143 -2.34 20.95 -8.88
CA THR A 143 -2.86 22.32 -8.72
C THR A 143 -3.04 22.74 -7.26
N GLY A 144 -2.77 21.84 -6.31
CA GLY A 144 -2.91 22.05 -4.87
C GLY A 144 -4.32 21.73 -4.34
N GLY A 145 -5.21 21.17 -5.15
CA GLY A 145 -6.50 20.64 -4.68
C GLY A 145 -6.26 19.38 -3.84
N GLU A 146 -7.07 19.18 -2.80
CA GLU A 146 -6.94 18.08 -1.85
C GLU A 146 -8.14 17.14 -1.90
N THR A 147 -7.88 15.86 -1.80
CA THR A 147 -8.90 14.83 -1.60
C THR A 147 -8.60 14.10 -0.31
N PHE A 148 -9.54 14.11 0.62
CA PHE A 148 -9.46 13.37 1.88
C PHE A 148 -10.33 12.13 1.82
N VAL A 149 -9.82 11.03 2.39
CA VAL A 149 -10.54 9.76 2.53
C VAL A 149 -10.62 9.42 4.00
N THR A 150 -11.84 9.31 4.51
CA THR A 150 -12.11 8.90 5.89
C THR A 150 -12.66 7.47 5.90
N TYR A 151 -12.10 6.65 6.76
CA TYR A 151 -12.53 5.26 6.93
C TYR A 151 -13.52 5.13 8.09
N SER A 152 -14.31 4.05 8.05
CA SER A 152 -15.18 3.66 9.15
C SER A 152 -14.40 3.41 10.44
N GLY A 153 -15.03 3.61 11.59
CA GLY A 153 -14.49 3.17 12.87
C GLY A 153 -14.37 1.64 12.97
N ARG A 154 -13.68 1.18 14.00
CA ARG A 154 -13.62 -0.23 14.41
C ARG A 154 -14.96 -0.62 15.02
N GLU A 155 -15.50 -1.79 14.63
CA GLU A 155 -16.73 -2.33 15.23
C GLU A 155 -16.43 -3.45 16.22
N CYS A 156 -15.40 -4.24 15.95
CA CYS A 156 -15.03 -5.35 16.82
C CYS A 156 -14.05 -4.90 17.88
N VAL A 157 -14.33 -5.27 19.12
CA VAL A 157 -13.47 -5.00 20.30
C VAL A 157 -13.40 -6.29 21.12
N ARG A 158 -12.21 -6.83 21.31
CA ARG A 158 -11.99 -8.08 22.06
C ARG A 158 -12.59 -7.97 23.47
N ASN A 159 -13.19 -9.05 23.94
CA ASN A 159 -13.86 -9.17 25.23
C ASN A 159 -15.03 -8.18 25.44
N SER A 160 -15.48 -7.47 24.41
CA SER A 160 -16.60 -6.53 24.47
C SER A 160 -17.58 -6.75 23.31
N THR A 161 -17.19 -6.37 22.10
CA THR A 161 -18.05 -6.44 20.93
C THR A 161 -17.42 -7.34 19.88
N MET A 162 -17.82 -8.59 19.85
CA MET A 162 -17.34 -9.59 18.91
C MET A 162 -18.52 -10.33 18.26
N PRO A 163 -18.39 -10.82 17.02
CA PRO A 163 -19.37 -11.73 16.44
C PRO A 163 -19.53 -12.97 17.33
N ALA A 164 -20.78 -13.37 17.56
CA ALA A 164 -21.07 -14.62 18.25
C ALA A 164 -20.67 -15.84 17.42
N ASP A 165 -20.72 -15.70 16.10
CA ASP A 165 -20.44 -16.76 15.14
C ASP A 165 -19.76 -16.14 13.90
N ALA A 166 -18.78 -16.82 13.34
CA ALA A 166 -18.08 -16.40 12.13
C ALA A 166 -19.00 -16.36 10.90
N ASP A 167 -19.91 -17.33 10.80
CA ASP A 167 -20.78 -17.51 9.64
C ASP A 167 -21.99 -16.55 9.64
N ASN A 168 -22.36 -16.00 10.80
CA ASN A 168 -23.44 -15.04 10.94
C ASN A 168 -22.94 -13.69 11.47
N ASN A 169 -21.81 -13.26 10.95
CA ASN A 169 -21.16 -12.01 11.34
C ASN A 169 -21.73 -10.82 10.59
N ARG A 170 -22.24 -9.82 11.33
CA ARG A 170 -22.71 -8.52 10.81
C ARG A 170 -21.78 -7.36 11.12
N LEU A 171 -20.68 -7.62 11.83
CA LEU A 171 -19.68 -6.62 12.19
C LEU A 171 -18.57 -6.56 11.14
N ARG A 172 -17.93 -5.41 11.02
CA ARG A 172 -16.79 -5.21 10.10
C ARG A 172 -15.49 -5.74 10.70
N CYS A 173 -15.46 -7.03 10.97
CA CYS A 173 -14.27 -7.81 11.22
C CYS A 173 -14.45 -9.23 10.67
N PHE A 174 -13.37 -9.97 10.51
CA PHE A 174 -13.40 -11.32 9.95
C PHE A 174 -12.36 -12.21 10.63
N PRO A 175 -12.63 -13.51 10.79
CA PRO A 175 -11.69 -14.45 11.37
C PRO A 175 -10.63 -14.88 10.35
N VAL A 176 -9.42 -15.12 10.83
CA VAL A 176 -8.32 -15.71 10.06
C VAL A 176 -7.63 -16.74 10.95
N GLN A 177 -7.35 -17.91 10.38
CA GLN A 177 -6.44 -18.87 11.00
C GLN A 177 -5.01 -18.56 10.56
N TRP A 178 -4.12 -18.34 11.50
CA TRP A 178 -2.71 -18.07 11.24
C TRP A 178 -1.86 -18.44 12.43
N THR A 179 -0.55 -18.61 12.22
CA THR A 179 0.42 -18.92 13.27
C THR A 179 1.26 -17.68 13.55
N PRO A 180 1.00 -16.92 14.63
CA PRO A 180 1.86 -15.83 15.04
C PRO A 180 3.29 -16.29 15.35
N GLN A 181 4.25 -15.37 15.25
CA GLN A 181 5.62 -15.66 15.62
C GLN A 181 5.69 -16.11 17.10
N GLY A 182 6.34 -17.25 17.35
CA GLY A 182 6.45 -17.86 18.68
C GLY A 182 5.35 -18.85 19.02
N TYR A 183 4.34 -19.01 18.15
CA TYR A 183 3.31 -20.05 18.28
C TYR A 183 3.71 -21.29 17.47
N THR A 184 3.35 -22.47 17.97
CA THR A 184 3.55 -23.76 17.28
C THR A 184 2.33 -24.21 16.52
N GLU A 185 1.15 -23.74 16.91
CA GLU A 185 -0.14 -24.10 16.33
C GLU A 185 -0.87 -22.87 15.80
N PRO A 186 -1.68 -23.02 14.74
CA PRO A 186 -2.54 -21.94 14.26
C PRO A 186 -3.56 -21.51 15.32
N ILE A 187 -3.77 -20.21 15.42
CA ILE A 187 -4.86 -19.63 16.21
C ILE A 187 -5.91 -19.00 15.29
N THR A 188 -7.16 -18.96 15.74
CA THR A 188 -8.19 -18.14 15.10
C THR A 188 -8.13 -16.74 15.71
N ASP A 189 -7.83 -15.77 14.89
CA ASP A 189 -7.74 -14.38 15.26
C ASP A 189 -8.69 -13.53 14.42
N TRP A 190 -8.99 -12.31 14.85
CA TRP A 190 -9.94 -11.44 14.18
C TRP A 190 -9.24 -10.20 13.64
N PHE A 191 -9.64 -9.79 12.44
CA PHE A 191 -9.07 -8.66 11.72
C PHE A 191 -10.15 -7.64 11.37
N HIS A 192 -9.83 -6.35 11.51
CA HIS A 192 -10.73 -5.27 11.15
C HIS A 192 -10.94 -5.16 9.64
N LYS A 193 -12.17 -4.91 9.22
CA LYS A 193 -12.54 -4.58 7.86
C LYS A 193 -12.96 -3.10 7.81
N TYR A 194 -12.03 -2.24 7.44
CA TYR A 194 -12.34 -0.82 7.22
C TYR A 194 -12.95 -0.62 5.84
N VAL A 195 -13.93 0.26 5.77
CA VAL A 195 -14.54 0.72 4.52
C VAL A 195 -14.44 2.25 4.45
N VAL A 196 -14.46 2.80 3.25
CA VAL A 196 -14.47 4.26 3.07
C VAL A 196 -15.81 4.80 3.57
N ALA A 197 -15.80 5.68 4.55
CA ALA A 197 -17.01 6.32 5.09
C ALA A 197 -17.32 7.65 4.41
N GLU A 198 -16.28 8.41 4.08
CA GLU A 198 -16.43 9.72 3.46
C GLU A 198 -15.25 10.04 2.53
N VAL A 199 -15.53 10.69 1.42
CA VAL A 199 -14.54 11.34 0.56
C VAL A 199 -14.89 12.83 0.48
N GLN A 200 -13.90 13.68 0.78
CA GLN A 200 -14.03 15.13 0.71
C GLN A 200 -13.02 15.68 -0.31
N GLN A 201 -13.49 16.54 -1.22
CA GLN A 201 -12.65 17.25 -2.17
C GLN A 201 -12.67 18.74 -1.87
N ILE A 202 -11.49 19.35 -1.81
CA ILE A 202 -11.30 20.77 -1.46
C ILE A 202 -10.48 21.44 -2.56
N ASP A 203 -11.02 22.54 -3.08
CA ASP A 203 -10.28 23.48 -3.95
C ASP A 203 -9.86 24.69 -3.10
N HIS A 204 -8.56 24.86 -2.91
CA HIS A 204 -8.02 25.98 -2.15
C HIS A 204 -7.92 27.31 -2.95
N ARG A 205 -8.18 27.28 -4.26
CA ARG A 205 -8.00 28.46 -5.14
C ARG A 205 -9.30 29.14 -5.55
N GLY A 206 -10.37 28.39 -5.68
CA GLY A 206 -11.63 28.87 -6.26
C GLY A 206 -12.66 29.38 -5.25
N GLY A 207 -12.43 29.22 -3.93
CA GLY A 207 -13.42 29.56 -2.89
C GLY A 207 -14.70 28.71 -2.96
N ALA A 208 -14.71 27.64 -3.78
CA ALA A 208 -15.82 26.71 -3.82
C ALA A 208 -15.91 25.92 -2.51
N PRO A 209 -17.15 25.62 -2.02
CA PRO A 209 -17.31 24.79 -0.84
C PRO A 209 -16.78 23.37 -1.11
N ALA A 210 -16.30 22.72 -0.05
CA ALA A 210 -15.85 21.34 -0.14
C ALA A 210 -16.98 20.42 -0.65
N GLN A 211 -16.64 19.58 -1.63
CA GLN A 211 -17.56 18.53 -2.10
C GLN A 211 -17.39 17.30 -1.20
N VAL A 212 -18.48 16.82 -0.60
CA VAL A 212 -18.48 15.71 0.35
C VAL A 212 -19.36 14.58 -0.17
N THR A 213 -18.79 13.38 -0.28
CA THR A 213 -19.51 12.15 -0.61
C THR A 213 -19.45 11.20 0.57
N ARG A 214 -20.60 10.76 1.11
CA ARG A 214 -20.73 9.81 2.21
C ARG A 214 -21.24 8.47 1.71
N TYR A 215 -20.66 7.39 2.24
CA TYR A 215 -21.02 6.03 1.90
C TYR A 215 -21.72 5.34 3.07
N GLN A 216 -22.83 4.67 2.78
CA GLN A 216 -23.54 3.80 3.71
C GLN A 216 -23.53 2.38 3.17
N TYR A 217 -23.06 1.45 3.99
CA TYR A 217 -23.00 0.03 3.65
C TYR A 217 -24.12 -0.73 4.37
N ARG A 218 -24.78 -1.61 3.64
CA ARG A 218 -25.88 -2.46 4.14
C ARG A 218 -25.43 -3.92 4.23
#